data_21ac3fb673a47c5f5652620508ec369c
#
_entry.id   21ac3fb673a47c5f5652620508ec369c
#
_cell.length_a   1.000
_cell.length_b   1.000
_cell.length_c   1.000
_cell.angle_alpha   90.00
_cell.angle_beta   90.00
_cell.angle_gamma   90.00
#
_symmetry.space_group_name_H-M   'P 1'
#
loop_
_entity.id
_entity.type
_entity.pdbx_description
1 polymer ?
#
loop_
_entity_poly.entity_id
_entity_poly.type
_entity_poly.pdbx_seq_one_letter_code
_entity_poly.pdbx_strand_id
1 'polypeptide(L)'
;MRYKKIESTYVIRLERSENVIEKLLEFCEKEKIKGGYFNGLGAVSEVEFRHFNLATKEYSSKKLAGQYEITSLHGNISEMSGKSYIHAHIVVGDSQFNSWSGHLGEATISATCEIFLFKLDGVINRKKDERTGLNLLDI
;
A
#
# COMPACT_ATOMS: atom_id res chain seq x y z
N MET A 1 8.37 -8.02 10.56
CA MET A 1 8.68 -8.05 9.11
C MET A 1 10.01 -8.73 8.84
N ARG A 2 10.06 -9.62 7.85
CA ARG A 2 11.27 -10.26 7.32
C ARG A 2 11.33 -10.03 5.81
N TYR A 3 12.53 -10.02 5.24
CA TYR A 3 12.67 -9.86 3.79
C TYR A 3 13.94 -10.50 3.26
N LYS A 4 13.93 -10.78 1.95
CA LYS A 4 15.07 -11.25 1.18
C LYS A 4 15.18 -10.40 -0.08
N LYS A 5 16.39 -9.93 -0.39
CA LYS A 5 16.68 -9.22 -1.64
C LYS A 5 17.17 -10.23 -2.69
N ILE A 6 16.60 -10.14 -3.89
CA ILE A 6 17.02 -10.89 -5.08
C ILE A 6 17.12 -9.89 -6.22
N GLU A 7 18.34 -9.54 -6.62
CA GLU A 7 18.62 -8.47 -7.60
C GLU A 7 17.94 -7.13 -7.23
N SER A 8 17.04 -6.62 -8.07
CA SER A 8 16.25 -5.41 -7.83
C SER A 8 14.91 -5.68 -7.11
N THR A 9 14.62 -6.94 -6.80
CA THR A 9 13.37 -7.37 -6.18
C THR A 9 13.57 -7.69 -4.71
N TYR A 10 12.62 -7.30 -3.87
CA TYR A 10 12.53 -7.71 -2.48
C TYR A 10 11.30 -8.60 -2.28
N VAL A 11 11.51 -9.76 -1.67
CA VAL A 11 10.43 -10.62 -1.18
C VAL A 11 10.28 -10.32 0.31
N ILE A 12 9.16 -9.74 0.68
CA ILE A 12 8.87 -9.24 2.03
C ILE A 12 7.74 -10.06 2.62
N ARG A 13 7.90 -10.47 3.88
CA ARG A 13 6.82 -11.07 4.66
C ARG A 13 6.55 -10.23 5.89
N LEU A 14 5.33 -9.71 5.97
CA LEU A 14 4.81 -9.06 7.16
C LEU A 14 4.24 -10.12 8.11
N GLU A 15 4.43 -9.88 9.39
CA GLU A 15 4.00 -10.75 10.48
C GLU A 15 2.68 -10.24 11.07
N ARG A 16 2.04 -11.09 11.86
CA ARG A 16 0.81 -10.74 12.58
C ARG A 16 0.96 -9.43 13.38
N SER A 17 -0.09 -8.63 13.39
CA SER A 17 -0.21 -7.33 14.07
C SER A 17 0.63 -6.18 13.46
N GLU A 18 1.37 -6.42 12.38
CA GLU A 18 2.06 -5.35 11.66
C GLU A 18 1.08 -4.61 10.75
N ASN A 19 1.26 -3.28 10.60
CA ASN A 19 0.51 -2.44 9.65
C ASN A 19 1.22 -2.42 8.30
N VAL A 20 0.47 -2.66 7.22
CA VAL A 20 1.02 -2.78 5.86
C VAL A 20 1.70 -1.49 5.41
N ILE A 21 1.01 -0.35 5.50
CA ILE A 21 1.53 0.94 5.00
C ILE A 21 2.72 1.41 5.84
N GLU A 22 2.60 1.33 7.16
CA GLU A 22 3.68 1.71 8.09
C GLU A 22 4.96 0.91 7.79
N LYS A 23 4.85 -0.43 7.70
CA LYS A 23 6.01 -1.30 7.47
C LYS A 23 6.63 -1.12 6.09
N LEU A 24 5.83 -0.86 5.07
CA LEU A 24 6.36 -0.55 3.74
C LEU A 24 7.06 0.81 3.70
N LEU A 25 6.54 1.84 4.39
CA LEU A 25 7.21 3.14 4.49
C LEU A 25 8.55 3.02 5.23
N GLU A 26 8.58 2.38 6.42
CA GLU A 26 9.83 2.09 7.15
C GLU A 26 10.85 1.35 6.29
N PHE A 27 10.38 0.37 5.51
CA PHE A 27 11.21 -0.43 4.62
C PHE A 27 11.79 0.41 3.48
N CYS A 28 10.97 1.22 2.81
CA CYS A 28 11.41 2.10 1.72
C CYS A 28 12.45 3.12 2.19
N GLU A 29 12.27 3.72 3.36
CA GLU A 29 13.26 4.63 3.95
C GLU A 29 14.58 3.92 4.25
N LYS A 30 14.54 2.74 4.89
CA LYS A 30 15.71 1.94 5.22
C LYS A 30 16.52 1.53 3.98
N GLU A 31 15.84 1.02 2.94
CA GLU A 31 16.47 0.52 1.71
C GLU A 31 16.65 1.60 0.64
N LYS A 32 16.32 2.87 0.97
CA LYS A 32 16.41 4.04 0.08
C LYS A 32 15.69 3.80 -1.25
N ILE A 33 14.45 3.30 -1.17
CA ILE A 33 13.61 3.04 -2.34
C ILE A 33 12.74 4.27 -2.60
N LYS A 34 13.03 4.98 -3.68
CA LYS A 34 12.36 6.23 -4.08
C LYS A 34 11.52 6.09 -5.36
N GLY A 35 11.48 4.89 -5.90
CA GLY A 35 10.69 4.50 -7.08
C GLY A 35 10.52 3.00 -7.11
N GLY A 36 9.32 2.55 -7.43
CA GLY A 36 9.03 1.13 -7.51
C GLY A 36 7.55 0.81 -7.52
N TYR A 37 7.27 -0.48 -7.54
CA TYR A 37 5.92 -0.99 -7.40
C TYR A 37 5.93 -2.30 -6.61
N PHE A 38 4.79 -2.68 -6.10
CA PHE A 38 4.66 -3.92 -5.35
C PHE A 38 3.29 -4.56 -5.57
N ASN A 39 3.26 -5.86 -5.35
CA ASN A 39 2.03 -6.64 -5.21
C ASN A 39 2.16 -7.61 -4.03
N GLY A 40 1.03 -8.06 -3.50
CA GLY A 40 1.04 -8.98 -2.37
C GLY A 40 -0.29 -9.66 -2.14
N LEU A 41 -0.22 -10.72 -1.34
CA LEU A 41 -1.33 -11.55 -0.86
C LEU A 41 -1.16 -11.77 0.65
N GLY A 42 -2.24 -12.11 1.34
CA GLY A 42 -2.17 -12.38 2.77
C GLY A 42 -3.52 -12.35 3.45
N ALA A 43 -3.54 -11.99 4.73
CA ALA A 43 -4.77 -11.87 5.50
C ALA A 43 -4.69 -10.73 6.52
N VAL A 44 -5.82 -10.05 6.74
CA VAL A 44 -5.94 -8.91 7.64
C VAL A 44 -7.04 -9.12 8.68
N SER A 45 -6.85 -8.52 9.86
CA SER A 45 -7.87 -8.41 10.91
C SER A 45 -8.60 -7.07 10.88
N GLU A 46 -7.97 -6.05 10.32
CA GLU A 46 -8.55 -4.73 10.15
C GLU A 46 -8.08 -4.13 8.84
N VAL A 47 -8.97 -3.41 8.14
CA VAL A 47 -8.64 -2.68 6.93
C VAL A 47 -9.47 -1.40 6.83
N GLU A 48 -8.81 -0.29 6.49
CA GLU A 48 -9.44 0.98 6.16
C GLU A 48 -9.37 1.21 4.65
N PHE A 49 -10.52 1.29 4.02
CA PHE A 49 -10.68 1.73 2.63
C PHE A 49 -10.95 3.21 2.60
N ARG A 50 -10.40 3.89 1.59
CA ARG A 50 -10.68 5.29 1.30
C ARG A 50 -11.20 5.44 -0.12
N HIS A 51 -12.06 6.42 -0.32
CA HIS A 51 -12.57 6.82 -1.62
C HIS A 51 -12.52 8.35 -1.74
N PHE A 52 -11.85 8.83 -2.77
CA PHE A 52 -11.73 10.27 -3.02
C PHE A 52 -12.88 10.77 -3.89
N ASN A 53 -13.59 11.79 -3.42
CA ASN A 53 -14.64 12.47 -4.19
C ASN A 53 -14.02 13.67 -4.93
N LEU A 54 -13.96 13.59 -6.25
CA LEU A 54 -13.39 14.66 -7.09
C LEU A 54 -14.17 15.99 -7.01
N ALA A 55 -15.47 15.97 -6.75
CA ALA A 55 -16.27 17.18 -6.69
C ALA A 55 -16.05 17.97 -5.38
N THR A 56 -15.96 17.26 -4.26
CA THR A 56 -15.72 17.87 -2.94
C THR A 56 -14.24 17.97 -2.58
N LYS A 57 -13.37 17.23 -3.30
CA LYS A 57 -11.95 17.05 -2.99
C LYS A 57 -11.69 16.47 -1.59
N GLU A 58 -12.57 15.60 -1.12
CA GLU A 58 -12.52 14.98 0.19
C GLU A 58 -12.47 13.47 0.11
N TYR A 59 -11.82 12.85 1.10
CA TYR A 59 -11.85 11.41 1.29
C TYR A 59 -12.98 11.00 2.22
N SER A 60 -13.76 10.00 1.80
CA SER A 60 -14.56 9.18 2.71
C SER A 60 -13.77 7.91 3.08
N SER A 61 -14.04 7.34 4.24
CA SER A 61 -13.41 6.09 4.66
C SER A 61 -14.44 5.09 5.19
N LYS A 62 -14.06 3.80 5.07
CA LYS A 62 -14.80 2.66 5.64
C LYS A 62 -13.81 1.71 6.28
N LYS A 63 -14.03 1.37 7.55
CA LYS A 63 -13.25 0.36 8.26
C LYS A 63 -14.02 -0.95 8.35
N LEU A 64 -13.30 -2.04 8.12
CA LEU A 64 -13.78 -3.40 8.39
C LEU A 64 -12.87 -4.02 9.43
N ALA A 65 -13.47 -4.75 10.39
CA ALA A 65 -12.77 -5.56 11.39
C ALA A 65 -13.30 -6.99 11.32
N GLY A 66 -12.41 -7.98 11.38
CA GLY A 66 -12.71 -9.39 11.25
C GLY A 66 -11.61 -10.17 10.55
N GLN A 67 -11.94 -11.32 9.99
CA GLN A 67 -11.00 -12.14 9.23
C GLN A 67 -11.26 -11.96 7.74
N TYR A 68 -10.28 -11.43 7.03
CA TYR A 68 -10.35 -11.20 5.60
C TYR A 68 -9.07 -11.68 4.93
N GLU A 69 -9.21 -12.35 3.77
CA GLU A 69 -8.10 -12.66 2.87
C GLU A 69 -7.78 -11.47 1.99
N ILE A 70 -6.50 -11.10 1.88
CA ILE A 70 -6.04 -10.16 0.86
C ILE A 70 -5.96 -10.90 -0.47
N THR A 71 -6.94 -10.71 -1.33
CA THR A 71 -6.96 -11.32 -2.67
C THR A 71 -6.16 -10.54 -3.70
N SER A 72 -5.94 -9.24 -3.44
CA SER A 72 -5.05 -8.39 -4.22
C SER A 72 -4.60 -7.20 -3.36
N LEU A 73 -3.30 -6.99 -3.30
CA LEU A 73 -2.66 -5.78 -2.80
C LEU A 73 -1.68 -5.32 -3.86
N HIS A 74 -1.79 -4.09 -4.32
CA HIS A 74 -0.85 -3.51 -5.27
C HIS A 74 -0.69 -2.02 -5.05
N GLY A 75 0.49 -1.52 -5.40
CA GLY A 75 0.76 -0.10 -5.25
C GLY A 75 2.06 0.32 -5.90
N ASN A 76 2.27 1.63 -5.91
CA ASN A 76 3.52 2.23 -6.36
C ASN A 76 4.20 3.00 -5.23
N ILE A 77 5.52 3.09 -5.36
CA ILE A 77 6.42 3.79 -4.46
C ILE A 77 6.98 4.99 -5.18
N SER A 78 6.98 6.12 -4.52
CA SER A 78 7.46 7.40 -5.04
C SER A 78 7.97 8.25 -3.87
N GLU A 79 8.39 9.48 -4.17
CA GLU A 79 8.82 10.46 -3.17
C GLU A 79 7.95 11.72 -3.27
N MET A 80 7.62 12.32 -2.14
CA MET A 80 7.01 13.62 -2.06
C MET A 80 7.67 14.45 -0.95
N SER A 81 8.22 15.61 -1.32
CA SER A 81 8.92 16.49 -0.38
C SER A 81 10.04 15.80 0.41
N GLY A 82 10.80 14.92 -0.25
CA GLY A 82 11.94 14.20 0.31
C GLY A 82 11.59 12.98 1.16
N LYS A 83 10.30 12.60 1.26
CA LYS A 83 9.83 11.45 2.03
C LYS A 83 9.21 10.39 1.12
N SER A 84 9.38 9.13 1.49
CA SER A 84 8.73 8.02 0.79
C SER A 84 7.22 8.17 0.79
N TYR A 85 6.61 7.92 -0.35
CA TYR A 85 5.16 7.98 -0.56
C TYR A 85 4.68 6.68 -1.16
N ILE A 86 3.69 6.06 -0.53
CA ILE A 86 3.05 4.84 -1.01
C ILE A 86 1.62 5.16 -1.45
N HIS A 87 1.29 4.76 -2.67
CA HIS A 87 -0.07 4.75 -3.17
C HIS A 87 -0.47 3.30 -3.43
N ALA A 88 -1.44 2.81 -2.69
CA ALA A 88 -1.85 1.41 -2.75
C ALA A 88 -3.37 1.25 -2.80
N HIS A 89 -3.81 0.19 -3.47
CA HIS A 89 -5.17 -0.30 -3.45
C HIS A 89 -5.18 -1.74 -2.96
N ILE A 90 -6.28 -2.14 -2.33
CA ILE A 90 -6.46 -3.46 -1.76
C ILE A 90 -7.85 -4.01 -2.11
N VAL A 91 -7.91 -5.32 -2.33
CA VAL A 91 -9.14 -6.10 -2.38
C VAL A 91 -9.07 -7.16 -1.29
N VAL A 92 -10.09 -7.23 -0.46
CA VAL A 92 -10.20 -8.28 0.57
C VAL A 92 -11.50 -9.06 0.40
N GLY A 93 -11.45 -10.36 0.73
CA GLY A 93 -12.60 -11.27 0.71
C GLY A 93 -12.90 -11.84 2.10
N ASP A 94 -14.19 -12.06 2.41
CA ASP A 94 -14.62 -12.73 3.64
C ASP A 94 -14.85 -14.24 3.41
N SER A 95 -15.25 -14.97 4.47
CA SER A 95 -15.56 -16.41 4.44
C SER A 95 -16.79 -16.77 3.61
N GLN A 96 -17.58 -15.80 3.17
CA GLN A 96 -18.72 -15.98 2.26
C GLN A 96 -18.37 -15.57 0.82
N PHE A 97 -17.08 -15.28 0.56
CA PHE A 97 -16.58 -14.84 -0.74
C PHE A 97 -17.11 -13.47 -1.21
N ASN A 98 -17.70 -12.66 -0.31
CA ASN A 98 -17.95 -11.26 -0.62
C ASN A 98 -16.64 -10.49 -0.65
N SER A 99 -16.54 -9.48 -1.51
CA SER A 99 -15.31 -8.68 -1.68
C SER A 99 -15.54 -7.21 -1.45
N TRP A 100 -14.56 -6.56 -0.84
CA TRP A 100 -14.49 -5.11 -0.70
C TRP A 100 -13.15 -4.62 -1.25
N SER A 101 -13.16 -3.43 -1.85
CA SER A 101 -11.98 -2.86 -2.46
C SER A 101 -11.95 -1.34 -2.33
N GLY A 102 -10.76 -0.76 -2.44
CA GLY A 102 -10.57 0.68 -2.44
C GLY A 102 -9.12 1.10 -2.28
N HIS A 103 -8.93 2.40 -2.19
CA HIS A 103 -7.63 2.95 -1.80
C HIS A 103 -7.32 2.52 -0.37
N LEU A 104 -6.13 1.99 -0.17
CA LEU A 104 -5.69 1.50 1.14
C LEU A 104 -5.32 2.67 2.05
N GLY A 105 -6.08 2.83 3.13
CA GLY A 105 -5.69 3.71 4.24
C GLY A 105 -4.73 2.99 5.16
N GLU A 106 -5.21 1.97 5.84
CA GLU A 106 -4.46 1.13 6.77
C GLU A 106 -4.91 -0.32 6.66
N ALA A 107 -4.03 -1.28 6.99
CA ALA A 107 -4.38 -2.68 7.12
C ALA A 107 -3.48 -3.37 8.15
N THR A 108 -4.10 -4.06 9.11
CA THR A 108 -3.41 -4.83 10.17
C THR A 108 -3.41 -6.31 9.80
N ILE A 109 -2.24 -6.91 9.75
CA ILE A 109 -2.05 -8.31 9.37
C ILE A 109 -2.60 -9.25 10.46
N SER A 110 -3.43 -10.22 10.08
CA SER A 110 -3.95 -11.24 10.98
C SER A 110 -3.09 -12.50 11.07
N ALA A 111 -2.48 -12.90 9.95
CA ALA A 111 -1.63 -14.08 9.82
C ALA A 111 -0.29 -13.75 9.16
N THR A 112 -0.30 -13.43 7.87
CA THR A 112 0.87 -13.04 7.07
C THR A 112 0.45 -12.12 5.95
N CYS A 113 1.40 -11.35 5.41
CA CYS A 113 1.27 -10.73 4.10
C CYS A 113 2.59 -10.89 3.36
N GLU A 114 2.54 -11.50 2.19
CA GLU A 114 3.68 -11.78 1.34
C GLU A 114 3.68 -10.82 0.16
N ILE A 115 4.74 -10.01 0.05
CA ILE A 115 4.83 -8.90 -0.89
C ILE A 115 6.06 -9.07 -1.77
N PHE A 116 5.90 -8.95 -3.07
CA PHE A 116 6.98 -8.77 -4.03
C PHE A 116 7.07 -7.28 -4.36
N LEU A 117 8.22 -6.68 -4.04
CA LEU A 117 8.50 -5.27 -4.28
C LEU A 117 9.64 -5.14 -5.29
N PHE A 118 9.35 -4.44 -6.39
CA PHE A 118 10.27 -4.21 -7.50
C PHE A 118 10.80 -2.78 -7.42
N LYS A 119 12.08 -2.66 -7.06
CA LYS A 119 12.77 -1.37 -7.00
C LYS A 119 13.14 -0.91 -8.42
N LEU A 120 12.81 0.33 -8.74
CA LEU A 120 13.30 1.02 -9.92
C LEU A 120 14.56 1.81 -9.57
N ASP A 121 15.51 1.87 -10.51
CA ASP A 121 16.70 2.71 -10.39
C ASP A 121 16.33 4.15 -10.75
N GLY A 122 16.08 4.97 -9.70
CA GLY A 122 15.72 6.36 -9.86
C GLY A 122 14.72 6.83 -8.80
N VAL A 123 14.39 8.12 -8.91
CA VAL A 123 13.40 8.78 -8.06
C VAL A 123 12.16 9.08 -8.87
N ILE A 124 11.01 8.64 -8.39
CA ILE A 124 9.71 9.04 -8.94
C ILE A 124 9.12 10.07 -8.00
N ASN A 125 9.00 11.30 -8.45
CA ASN A 125 8.46 12.40 -7.65
C ASN A 125 6.93 12.47 -7.74
N ARG A 126 6.33 13.12 -6.74
CA ARG A 126 4.92 13.54 -6.76
C ARG A 126 4.81 15.04 -6.55
N LYS A 127 3.77 15.59 -7.12
CA LYS A 127 3.34 16.97 -6.88
C LYS A 127 1.82 17.03 -6.70
N LYS A 128 1.39 18.03 -5.95
CA LYS A 128 -0.04 18.33 -5.82
C LYS A 128 -0.58 18.88 -7.14
N ASP A 129 -1.63 18.27 -7.65
CA ASP A 129 -2.37 18.76 -8.80
C ASP A 129 -3.55 19.61 -8.33
N GLU A 130 -3.52 20.90 -8.62
CA GLU A 130 -4.54 21.86 -8.17
C GLU A 130 -5.93 21.56 -8.75
N ARG A 131 -6.00 20.98 -9.93
CA ARG A 131 -7.26 20.64 -10.59
C ARG A 131 -7.99 19.53 -9.85
N THR A 132 -7.30 18.45 -9.53
CA THR A 132 -7.88 17.28 -8.84
C THR A 132 -7.76 17.36 -7.33
N GLY A 133 -6.77 18.08 -6.80
CA GLY A 133 -6.44 18.12 -5.37
C GLY A 133 -5.61 16.91 -4.90
N LEU A 134 -5.23 16.00 -5.81
CA LEU A 134 -4.47 14.79 -5.50
C LEU A 134 -2.96 15.00 -5.67
N ASN A 135 -2.19 14.15 -4.99
CA ASN A 135 -0.75 14.07 -5.18
C ASN A 135 -0.46 13.10 -6.34
N LEU A 136 -0.25 13.63 -7.54
CA LEU A 136 -0.01 12.85 -8.75
C LEU A 136 1.47 12.62 -8.99
N LEU A 137 1.82 11.57 -9.75
CA LEU A 137 3.18 11.37 -10.22
C LEU A 137 3.61 12.55 -11.09
N ASP A 138 4.81 13.07 -10.83
CA ASP A 138 5.43 14.15 -11.60
C ASP A 138 6.29 13.55 -12.71
N ILE A 139 5.70 13.34 -13.88
CA ILE A 139 6.28 12.72 -15.08
C ILE A 139 6.08 13.62 -16.28
#